data_d2395c0ae42861ce29e62aeb79b292db
#
_entry.id   d2395c0ae42861ce29e62aeb79b292db
#
_cell.length_a   1.000
_cell.length_b   1.000
_cell.length_c   1.000
_cell.angle_alpha   90.00
_cell.angle_beta   90.00
_cell.angle_gamma   90.00
#
_symmetry.space_group_name_H-M   'P 1'
#
loop_
_entity.id
_entity.type
_entity.pdbx_description
1 polymer ?
#
loop_
_entity_poly.entity_id
_entity_poly.type
_entity_poly.pdbx_seq_one_letter_code
_entity_poly.pdbx_strand_id
1 'polypeptide(L)'
;MRTKDPRGFTLIELLVVIGLLMVLMAIAVPMMAAYMERARAASCLSNRYHTEKAELAYMLEKGAPSAGFGELADAGLIQRVPVCPSGGTYVWLQRTPAPIIGCSLHYGTVPPGESETVLFSSLFNDQSGLKRLLGQWNTANGALNNRPGQENRIAFGDTAWTDYEIKVSAVLSQGSGYGIYYRADANPAITGYVFQYDPGLGNRFVVRKVVGGVEQAPFQSVPMPPGFTVYNQSHDISVAVQGDRTVIKVDNQTVLDFRDDRFTSGSGGFRTWGQSAASFDNLNVLQK
;
A
#
# COMPACT_ATOMS: atom_id res chain seq x y z
N MET A 1 -43.68 55.55 -7.43
CA MET A 1 -43.32 54.40 -6.62
C MET A 1 -43.74 53.14 -7.39
N ARG A 2 -42.80 52.37 -7.90
CA ARG A 2 -43.07 51.11 -8.61
C ARG A 2 -43.02 50.00 -7.57
N THR A 3 -44.16 49.44 -7.21
CA THR A 3 -44.25 48.25 -6.34
C THR A 3 -43.67 47.06 -7.10
N LYS A 4 -42.56 46.47 -6.58
CA LYS A 4 -42.04 45.20 -7.04
C LYS A 4 -43.01 44.10 -6.59
N ASP A 5 -43.64 43.42 -7.54
CA ASP A 5 -44.42 42.21 -7.27
C ASP A 5 -43.48 41.14 -6.68
N PRO A 6 -43.76 40.57 -5.50
CA PRO A 6 -43.00 39.45 -4.97
C PRO A 6 -43.45 38.22 -5.78
N ARG A 7 -42.60 37.84 -6.77
CA ARG A 7 -42.76 36.55 -7.46
C ARG A 7 -42.42 35.44 -6.47
N GLY A 8 -43.45 34.75 -5.98
CA GLY A 8 -43.29 33.55 -5.16
C GLY A 8 -42.80 32.36 -6.02
N PHE A 9 -42.05 31.47 -5.41
CA PHE A 9 -41.64 30.21 -6.05
C PHE A 9 -42.84 29.33 -6.39
N THR A 10 -42.83 28.73 -7.57
CA THR A 10 -43.87 27.77 -7.95
C THR A 10 -43.53 26.38 -7.37
N LEU A 11 -44.55 25.56 -7.09
CA LEU A 11 -44.38 24.21 -6.57
C LEU A 11 -43.53 23.33 -7.50
N ILE A 12 -43.63 23.56 -8.82
CA ILE A 12 -42.84 22.81 -9.82
C ILE A 12 -41.36 23.19 -9.79
N GLU A 13 -41.04 24.48 -9.57
CA GLU A 13 -39.62 24.90 -9.41
C GLU A 13 -38.98 24.25 -8.18
N LEU A 14 -39.72 24.12 -7.08
CA LEU A 14 -39.24 23.45 -5.89
C LEU A 14 -39.04 21.95 -6.14
N LEU A 15 -39.98 21.29 -6.83
CA LEU A 15 -39.85 19.86 -7.16
C LEU A 15 -38.63 19.57 -8.07
N VAL A 16 -38.35 20.42 -9.06
CA VAL A 16 -37.22 20.29 -9.95
C VAL A 16 -35.92 20.46 -9.17
N VAL A 17 -35.83 21.45 -8.28
CA VAL A 17 -34.62 21.65 -7.45
C VAL A 17 -34.37 20.47 -6.52
N ILE A 18 -35.41 19.94 -5.86
CA ILE A 18 -35.28 18.76 -5.00
C ILE A 18 -34.84 17.54 -5.83
N GLY A 19 -35.38 17.32 -7.01
CA GLY A 19 -35.00 16.25 -7.91
C GLY A 19 -33.51 16.31 -8.33
N LEU A 20 -33.05 17.52 -8.68
CA LEU A 20 -31.62 17.75 -8.99
C LEU A 20 -30.70 17.51 -7.79
N LEU A 21 -31.12 17.96 -6.60
CA LEU A 21 -30.36 17.73 -5.37
C LEU A 21 -30.27 16.24 -5.03
N MET A 22 -31.32 15.45 -5.22
CA MET A 22 -31.32 14.01 -4.99
C MET A 22 -30.33 13.29 -5.93
N VAL A 23 -30.29 13.68 -7.21
CA VAL A 23 -29.32 13.12 -8.17
C VAL A 23 -27.87 13.45 -7.77
N LEU A 24 -27.61 14.70 -7.37
CA LEU A 24 -26.29 15.11 -6.90
C LEU A 24 -25.86 14.38 -5.62
N MET A 25 -26.79 14.21 -4.68
CA MET A 25 -26.52 13.46 -3.44
C MET A 25 -26.27 11.98 -3.69
N ALA A 26 -26.94 11.34 -4.65
CA ALA A 26 -26.74 9.95 -4.99
C ALA A 26 -25.30 9.64 -5.46
N ILE A 27 -24.62 10.63 -6.06
CA ILE A 27 -23.21 10.54 -6.48
C ILE A 27 -22.27 10.97 -5.36
N ALA A 28 -22.60 12.05 -4.65
CA ALA A 28 -21.72 12.65 -3.64
C ALA A 28 -21.56 11.77 -2.38
N VAL A 29 -22.63 11.12 -1.93
CA VAL A 29 -22.62 10.33 -0.68
C VAL A 29 -21.64 9.15 -0.73
N PRO A 30 -21.62 8.26 -1.75
CA PRO A 30 -20.67 7.17 -1.80
C PRO A 30 -19.22 7.65 -1.92
N MET A 31 -18.96 8.73 -2.66
CA MET A 31 -17.62 9.31 -2.75
C MET A 31 -17.15 9.85 -1.39
N MET A 32 -18.04 10.52 -0.63
CA MET A 32 -17.71 11.07 0.68
C MET A 32 -17.32 9.96 1.68
N ALA A 33 -18.00 8.82 1.67
CA ALA A 33 -17.68 7.68 2.52
C ALA A 33 -16.25 7.15 2.27
N ALA A 34 -15.86 7.03 1.00
CA ALA A 34 -14.50 6.62 0.62
C ALA A 34 -13.44 7.65 1.05
N TYR A 35 -13.72 8.95 0.91
CA TYR A 35 -12.81 10.00 1.39
C TYR A 35 -12.68 10.02 2.91
N MET A 36 -13.77 9.80 3.63
CA MET A 36 -13.78 9.74 5.10
C MET A 36 -12.92 8.57 5.59
N GLU A 37 -13.00 7.40 4.96
CA GLU A 37 -12.19 6.24 5.36
C GLU A 37 -10.70 6.46 5.06
N ARG A 38 -10.36 7.06 3.92
CA ARG A 38 -8.99 7.46 3.61
C ARG A 38 -8.44 8.46 4.65
N ALA A 39 -9.22 9.45 5.04
CA ALA A 39 -8.84 10.42 6.06
C ALA A 39 -8.62 9.75 7.43
N ARG A 40 -9.46 8.77 7.79
CA ARG A 40 -9.30 7.97 9.02
C ARG A 40 -8.06 7.09 8.96
N ALA A 41 -7.79 6.44 7.83
CA ALA A 41 -6.58 5.66 7.62
C ALA A 41 -5.31 6.52 7.73
N ALA A 42 -5.30 7.71 7.11
CA ALA A 42 -4.20 8.67 7.23
C ALA A 42 -3.99 9.15 8.68
N SER A 43 -5.07 9.43 9.42
CA SER A 43 -5.00 9.79 10.84
C SER A 43 -4.50 8.62 11.70
N CYS A 44 -4.92 7.38 11.39
CA CYS A 44 -4.40 6.18 12.05
C CYS A 44 -2.90 6.02 11.82
N LEU A 45 -2.43 6.24 10.60
CA LEU A 45 -1.01 6.23 10.24
C LEU A 45 -0.22 7.28 11.03
N SER A 46 -0.71 8.52 11.08
CA SER A 46 -0.09 9.61 11.85
C SER A 46 0.01 9.26 13.34
N ASN A 47 -1.06 8.72 13.94
CA ASN A 47 -1.06 8.30 15.34
C ASN A 47 0.01 7.24 15.61
N ARG A 48 0.14 6.24 14.76
CA ARG A 48 1.17 5.19 14.89
C ARG A 48 2.57 5.77 14.79
N TYR A 49 2.83 6.57 13.74
CA TYR A 49 4.13 7.20 13.53
C TYR A 49 4.59 8.05 14.73
N HIS A 50 3.72 8.91 15.27
CA HIS A 50 4.04 9.71 16.44
C HIS A 50 4.31 8.85 17.68
N THR A 51 3.58 7.76 17.84
CA THR A 51 3.78 6.83 18.97
C THR A 51 5.06 6.02 18.82
N GLU A 52 5.43 5.60 17.61
CA GLU A 52 6.72 4.96 17.31
C GLU A 52 7.90 5.88 17.61
N LYS A 53 7.79 7.17 17.25
CA LYS A 53 8.80 8.17 17.60
C LYS A 53 8.90 8.42 19.11
N ALA A 54 7.76 8.41 19.81
CA ALA A 54 7.73 8.52 21.27
C ALA A 54 8.40 7.30 21.94
N GLU A 55 8.14 6.09 21.45
CA GLU A 55 8.81 4.87 21.95
C GLU A 55 10.32 4.93 21.72
N LEU A 56 10.75 5.37 20.53
CA LEU A 56 12.18 5.55 20.25
C LEU A 56 12.83 6.55 21.20
N ALA A 57 12.16 7.68 21.46
CA ALA A 57 12.64 8.68 22.42
C ALA A 57 12.71 8.10 23.85
N TYR A 58 11.70 7.33 24.26
CA TYR A 58 11.68 6.63 25.53
C TYR A 58 12.86 5.66 25.68
N MET A 59 13.09 4.83 24.63
CA MET A 59 14.20 3.88 24.60
C MET A 59 15.57 4.57 24.69
N LEU A 60 15.73 5.72 24.02
CA LEU A 60 16.97 6.51 24.10
C LEU A 60 17.19 7.10 25.50
N GLU A 61 16.13 7.49 26.19
CA GLU A 61 16.21 8.06 27.54
C GLU A 61 16.37 6.99 28.63
N LYS A 62 15.62 5.89 28.56
CA LYS A 62 15.55 4.86 29.61
C LYS A 62 16.43 3.64 29.35
N GLY A 63 16.97 3.48 28.12
CA GLY A 63 17.80 2.33 27.73
C GLY A 63 17.01 1.04 27.48
N ALA A 64 15.67 1.05 27.59
CA ALA A 64 14.80 -0.09 27.39
C ALA A 64 13.44 0.33 26.82
N PRO A 65 12.70 -0.57 26.11
CA PRO A 65 11.36 -0.28 25.65
C PRO A 65 10.38 -0.02 26.80
N SER A 66 9.35 0.81 26.54
CA SER A 66 8.25 1.05 27.49
C SER A 66 7.47 -0.24 27.80
N ALA A 67 6.77 -0.32 28.92
CA ALA A 67 5.86 -1.43 29.19
C ALA A 67 4.63 -1.43 28.27
N GLY A 68 4.27 -0.26 27.70
CA GLY A 68 3.14 -0.11 26.80
C GLY A 68 2.82 1.35 26.49
N PHE A 69 1.75 1.57 25.71
CA PHE A 69 1.32 2.92 25.30
C PHE A 69 0.97 3.82 26.50
N GLY A 70 0.49 3.24 27.61
CA GLY A 70 0.19 3.99 28.84
C GLY A 70 1.43 4.63 29.42
N GLU A 71 2.54 3.91 29.49
CA GLU A 71 3.80 4.42 30.03
C GLU A 71 4.38 5.57 29.19
N LEU A 72 4.17 5.57 27.89
CA LEU A 72 4.54 6.71 27.04
C LEU A 72 3.72 7.95 27.33
N ALA A 73 2.43 7.78 27.68
CA ALA A 73 1.57 8.87 28.12
C ALA A 73 1.97 9.38 29.51
N ASP A 74 2.26 8.47 30.43
CA ASP A 74 2.72 8.81 31.79
C ASP A 74 4.08 9.53 31.78
N ALA A 75 4.95 9.17 30.84
CA ALA A 75 6.23 9.85 30.60
C ALA A 75 6.08 11.19 29.86
N GLY A 76 4.86 11.58 29.46
CA GLY A 76 4.58 12.83 28.73
C GLY A 76 5.07 12.85 27.27
N LEU A 77 5.49 11.71 26.72
CA LEU A 77 5.97 11.60 25.34
C LEU A 77 4.84 11.55 24.31
N ILE A 78 3.65 11.16 24.75
CA ILE A 78 2.39 11.28 24.00
C ILE A 78 1.32 11.90 24.90
N GLN A 79 0.39 12.67 24.33
CA GLN A 79 -0.65 13.35 25.13
C GLN A 79 -1.69 12.38 25.71
N ARG A 80 -1.93 11.27 25.04
CA ARG A 80 -2.89 10.22 25.44
C ARG A 80 -2.56 8.92 24.71
N VAL A 81 -3.05 7.80 25.24
CA VAL A 81 -2.98 6.51 24.54
C VAL A 81 -3.65 6.64 23.16
N PRO A 82 -2.94 6.31 22.08
CA PRO A 82 -3.46 6.48 20.73
C PRO A 82 -4.60 5.50 20.44
N VAL A 83 -5.60 5.96 19.68
CA VAL A 83 -6.72 5.13 19.22
C VAL A 83 -6.90 5.28 17.73
N CYS A 84 -7.26 4.20 17.07
CA CYS A 84 -7.57 4.21 15.64
C CYS A 84 -8.92 4.91 15.40
N PRO A 85 -9.02 5.90 14.49
CA PRO A 85 -10.27 6.61 14.20
C PRO A 85 -11.39 5.73 13.62
N SER A 86 -11.04 4.56 13.07
CA SER A 86 -12.01 3.56 12.57
C SER A 86 -12.28 2.44 13.58
N GLY A 87 -11.81 2.57 14.85
CA GLY A 87 -12.06 1.59 15.92
C GLY A 87 -11.11 0.37 15.91
N GLY A 88 -10.03 0.40 15.14
CA GLY A 88 -9.02 -0.66 15.16
C GLY A 88 -8.16 -0.62 16.45
N THR A 89 -7.56 -1.76 16.79
CA THR A 89 -6.66 -1.92 17.94
C THR A 89 -5.21 -1.77 17.49
N TYR A 90 -4.41 -1.02 18.25
CA TYR A 90 -2.97 -0.91 18.04
C TYR A 90 -2.23 -2.01 18.79
N VAL A 91 -1.23 -2.59 18.11
CA VAL A 91 -0.34 -3.61 18.67
C VAL A 91 1.10 -3.31 18.25
N TRP A 92 2.06 -3.64 19.12
CA TRP A 92 3.46 -3.60 18.75
C TRP A 92 3.78 -4.78 17.84
N LEU A 93 4.17 -4.52 16.60
CA LEU A 93 4.68 -5.54 15.68
C LEU A 93 6.17 -5.77 15.94
N GLN A 94 6.88 -4.72 16.27
CA GLN A 94 8.31 -4.73 16.63
C GLN A 94 8.58 -3.61 17.63
N ARG A 95 9.54 -3.84 18.55
CA ARG A 95 10.00 -2.80 19.50
C ARG A 95 11.45 -2.41 19.29
N THR A 96 12.30 -3.39 18.99
CA THR A 96 13.74 -3.20 18.77
C THR A 96 14.15 -3.85 17.44
N PRO A 97 15.14 -3.31 16.69
CA PRO A 97 15.86 -2.07 16.94
C PRO A 97 15.05 -0.79 16.68
N ALA A 98 13.96 -0.85 15.92
CA ALA A 98 13.08 0.28 15.66
C ALA A 98 11.63 -0.12 15.99
N PRO A 99 10.88 0.70 16.76
CA PRO A 99 9.50 0.40 17.10
C PRO A 99 8.60 0.49 15.87
N ILE A 100 7.70 -0.50 15.73
CA ILE A 100 6.68 -0.58 14.67
C ILE A 100 5.34 -0.92 15.31
N ILE A 101 4.31 -0.15 15.00
CA ILE A 101 2.95 -0.35 15.51
C ILE A 101 2.04 -0.80 14.37
N GLY A 102 1.35 -1.93 14.55
CA GLY A 102 0.26 -2.38 13.71
C GLY A 102 -1.09 -1.77 14.13
N CYS A 103 -2.04 -1.80 13.21
CA CYS A 103 -3.45 -1.51 13.48
C CYS A 103 -4.32 -2.61 12.87
N SER A 104 -5.25 -3.16 13.63
CA SER A 104 -6.10 -4.26 13.19
C SER A 104 -6.96 -3.97 11.94
N LEU A 105 -7.15 -2.69 11.58
CA LEU A 105 -7.96 -2.28 10.42
C LEU A 105 -7.14 -1.68 9.28
N HIS A 106 -6.03 -0.98 9.59
CA HIS A 106 -5.31 -0.21 8.58
C HIS A 106 -3.89 -0.70 8.31
N TYR A 107 -3.32 -1.53 9.19
CA TYR A 107 -1.94 -1.96 9.06
C TYR A 107 -1.62 -3.12 9.99
N GLY A 108 -1.30 -4.28 9.42
CA GLY A 108 -0.78 -5.41 10.19
C GLY A 108 -1.81 -6.00 11.15
N THR A 109 -2.79 -6.74 10.63
CA THR A 109 -3.59 -7.61 11.49
C THR A 109 -2.77 -8.84 11.83
N VAL A 110 -2.34 -8.96 13.08
CA VAL A 110 -1.96 -10.27 13.63
C VAL A 110 -3.25 -10.89 14.18
N PRO A 111 -3.73 -12.02 13.64
CA PRO A 111 -4.78 -12.78 14.29
C PRO A 111 -4.31 -13.18 15.70
N PRO A 112 -5.18 -13.19 16.72
CA PRO A 112 -4.79 -13.67 18.04
C PRO A 112 -4.39 -15.15 17.93
N GLY A 113 -3.07 -15.42 18.06
CA GLY A 113 -2.52 -16.78 18.02
C GLY A 113 -1.32 -17.01 17.11
N GLU A 114 -1.07 -16.15 16.10
CA GLU A 114 0.11 -16.25 15.24
C GLU A 114 0.89 -14.91 15.24
N SER A 115 2.09 -14.90 15.78
CA SER A 115 3.01 -13.77 15.61
C SER A 115 3.60 -13.85 14.21
N GLU A 116 2.98 -13.16 13.21
CA GLU A 116 3.63 -13.00 11.91
C GLU A 116 4.94 -12.22 12.12
N THR A 117 6.07 -12.85 11.81
CA THR A 117 7.36 -12.19 11.84
C THR A 117 7.43 -11.20 10.69
N VAL A 118 7.56 -9.91 11.00
CA VAL A 118 7.77 -8.87 9.99
C VAL A 118 9.23 -8.91 9.56
N LEU A 119 9.47 -9.26 8.31
CA LEU A 119 10.81 -9.28 7.70
C LEU A 119 11.26 -7.89 7.26
N PHE A 120 10.33 -7.08 6.75
CA PHE A 120 10.56 -5.71 6.32
C PHE A 120 9.26 -4.90 6.33
N SER A 121 9.33 -3.62 6.64
CA SER A 121 8.20 -2.71 6.49
C SER A 121 8.67 -1.31 6.16
N SER A 122 7.86 -0.56 5.39
CA SER A 122 8.12 0.84 5.10
C SER A 122 6.81 1.60 4.91
N LEU A 123 6.73 2.76 5.52
CA LEU A 123 5.69 3.77 5.30
C LEU A 123 6.20 4.88 4.36
N PHE A 124 7.37 4.66 3.75
CA PHE A 124 8.01 5.56 2.80
C PHE A 124 8.14 7.02 3.29
N ASN A 125 8.35 7.22 4.59
CA ASN A 125 8.70 8.52 5.14
C ASN A 125 10.11 8.97 4.69
N ASP A 126 10.96 7.99 4.41
CA ASP A 126 12.27 8.14 3.78
C ASP A 126 12.57 6.92 2.88
N GLN A 127 13.79 6.81 2.37
CA GLN A 127 14.21 5.68 1.54
C GLN A 127 15.07 4.65 2.30
N SER A 128 14.99 4.62 3.62
CA SER A 128 15.74 3.65 4.44
C SER A 128 15.36 2.22 4.06
N GLY A 129 16.36 1.35 3.91
CA GLY A 129 16.15 -0.05 3.51
C GLY A 129 15.80 -0.25 2.04
N LEU A 130 15.75 0.82 1.24
CA LEU A 130 15.52 0.75 -0.21
C LEU A 130 16.83 0.88 -0.96
N LYS A 131 17.02 0.04 -1.98
CA LYS A 131 18.17 0.07 -2.89
C LYS A 131 17.71 0.47 -4.29
N ARG A 132 18.00 1.69 -4.70
CA ARG A 132 17.72 2.13 -6.07
C ARG A 132 18.63 1.40 -7.05
N LEU A 133 18.02 0.74 -8.04
CA LEU A 133 18.72 -0.02 -9.08
C LEU A 133 18.75 0.75 -10.41
N LEU A 134 17.63 1.41 -10.76
CA LEU A 134 17.49 2.16 -12.00
C LEU A 134 16.45 3.28 -11.84
N GLY A 135 16.60 4.37 -12.59
CA GLY A 135 15.66 5.46 -12.69
C GLY A 135 15.64 6.37 -11.45
N GLN A 136 14.56 7.10 -11.27
CA GLN A 136 14.40 8.10 -10.21
C GLN A 136 13.20 7.77 -9.33
N TRP A 137 13.46 7.75 -8.02
CA TRP A 137 12.50 7.47 -6.97
C TRP A 137 12.56 8.56 -5.89
N ASN A 138 11.43 8.92 -5.36
CA ASN A 138 11.33 9.84 -4.22
C ASN A 138 10.23 9.38 -3.27
N THR A 139 10.36 9.77 -2.00
CA THR A 139 9.32 9.59 -1.01
C THR A 139 8.63 10.93 -0.77
N ALA A 140 7.32 10.94 -0.85
CA ALA A 140 6.50 12.11 -0.59
C ALA A 140 5.12 11.69 -0.09
N ASN A 141 4.58 12.39 0.91
CA ASN A 141 3.26 12.14 1.49
C ASN A 141 3.06 10.70 1.99
N GLY A 142 4.12 10.08 2.54
CA GLY A 142 4.07 8.70 3.03
C GLY A 142 4.07 7.65 1.92
N ALA A 143 4.41 7.98 0.68
CA ALA A 143 4.43 7.06 -0.43
C ALA A 143 5.76 7.11 -1.20
N LEU A 144 6.15 5.98 -1.76
CA LEU A 144 7.25 5.86 -2.70
C LEU A 144 6.73 6.11 -4.12
N ASN A 145 7.27 7.12 -4.78
CA ASN A 145 6.86 7.53 -6.12
C ASN A 145 8.04 7.40 -7.09
N ASN A 146 7.77 6.97 -8.30
CA ASN A 146 8.74 7.07 -9.37
C ASN A 146 8.52 8.33 -10.22
N ARG A 147 9.60 8.86 -10.81
CA ARG A 147 9.49 9.78 -11.92
C ARG A 147 9.23 9.00 -13.21
N PRO A 148 8.21 9.37 -14.02
CA PRO A 148 7.95 8.70 -15.29
C PRO A 148 9.20 8.62 -16.18
N GLY A 149 9.44 7.46 -16.77
CA GLY A 149 10.61 7.17 -17.60
C GLY A 149 10.44 5.85 -18.36
N GLN A 150 11.44 5.46 -19.13
CA GLN A 150 11.41 4.19 -19.87
C GLN A 150 11.35 3.01 -18.92
N GLU A 151 12.15 3.06 -17.86
CA GLU A 151 12.12 2.05 -16.81
C GLU A 151 12.69 2.60 -15.49
N ASN A 152 12.09 2.19 -14.37
CA ASN A 152 12.58 2.45 -13.03
C ASN A 152 12.55 1.13 -12.24
N ARG A 153 13.57 0.90 -11.38
CA ARG A 153 13.70 -0.29 -10.52
C ARG A 153 14.24 0.11 -9.15
N ILE A 154 13.64 -0.46 -8.11
CA ILE A 154 14.10 -0.30 -6.73
C ILE A 154 13.89 -1.62 -6.00
N ALA A 155 14.82 -2.04 -5.17
CA ALA A 155 14.75 -3.26 -4.38
C ALA A 155 14.64 -2.94 -2.88
N PHE A 156 14.11 -3.89 -2.11
CA PHE A 156 14.04 -3.85 -0.66
C PHE A 156 14.20 -5.26 -0.08
N GLY A 157 14.70 -5.32 1.16
CA GLY A 157 14.80 -6.55 1.92
C GLY A 157 16.05 -7.37 1.64
N ASP A 158 16.03 -8.66 1.98
CA ASP A 158 17.15 -9.56 1.95
C ASP A 158 17.01 -10.63 0.86
N THR A 159 18.07 -10.91 0.13
CA THR A 159 18.12 -11.95 -0.91
C THR A 159 18.08 -13.38 -0.36
N ALA A 160 18.21 -13.55 0.95
CA ALA A 160 18.09 -14.85 1.63
C ALA A 160 16.64 -15.24 1.96
N TRP A 161 15.66 -14.36 1.79
CA TRP A 161 14.26 -14.68 2.07
C TRP A 161 13.74 -15.79 1.15
N THR A 162 13.07 -16.78 1.72
CA THR A 162 12.49 -17.93 1.00
C THR A 162 10.97 -17.86 0.94
N ASP A 163 10.31 -17.95 2.11
CA ASP A 163 8.88 -18.00 2.25
C ASP A 163 8.39 -16.72 2.92
N TYR A 164 7.64 -15.93 2.16
CA TYR A 164 7.16 -14.63 2.64
C TYR A 164 5.95 -14.12 1.85
N GLU A 165 5.33 -13.08 2.36
CA GLU A 165 4.26 -12.35 1.68
C GLU A 165 4.61 -10.87 1.63
N ILE A 166 4.65 -10.30 0.43
CA ILE A 166 4.73 -8.85 0.20
C ILE A 166 3.30 -8.31 0.16
N LYS A 167 2.98 -7.35 1.02
CA LYS A 167 1.73 -6.58 1.00
C LYS A 167 2.05 -5.12 0.73
N VAL A 168 1.35 -4.49 -0.20
CA VAL A 168 1.56 -3.09 -0.57
C VAL A 168 0.29 -2.49 -1.17
N SER A 169 0.00 -1.24 -0.85
CA SER A 169 -1.02 -0.46 -1.55
C SER A 169 -0.37 0.27 -2.72
N ALA A 170 -0.92 0.18 -3.91
CA ALA A 170 -0.34 0.77 -5.12
C ALA A 170 -1.37 1.53 -5.96
N VAL A 171 -0.96 2.66 -6.52
CA VAL A 171 -1.74 3.46 -7.46
C VAL A 171 -0.96 3.59 -8.75
N LEU A 172 -1.59 3.29 -9.89
CA LEU A 172 -1.10 3.67 -11.20
C LEU A 172 -1.84 4.93 -11.65
N SER A 173 -1.14 6.05 -11.85
CA SER A 173 -1.78 7.28 -12.32
C SER A 173 -1.69 7.47 -13.83
N GLN A 174 -0.69 6.90 -14.48
CA GLN A 174 -0.54 6.88 -15.94
C GLN A 174 0.44 5.82 -16.41
N GLY A 175 0.44 5.53 -17.71
CA GLY A 175 1.43 4.69 -18.40
C GLY A 175 1.02 3.23 -18.53
N SER A 176 2.00 2.36 -18.76
CA SER A 176 1.77 0.96 -19.16
C SER A 176 1.65 0.01 -17.99
N GLY A 177 2.09 0.39 -16.78
CA GLY A 177 1.95 -0.46 -15.61
C GLY A 177 3.07 -0.34 -14.59
N TYR A 178 2.96 -1.16 -13.54
CA TYR A 178 4.00 -1.36 -12.54
C TYR A 178 4.17 -2.85 -12.22
N GLY A 179 5.30 -3.19 -11.63
CA GLY A 179 5.58 -4.57 -11.21
C GLY A 179 6.12 -4.64 -9.78
N ILE A 180 5.88 -5.80 -9.17
CA ILE A 180 6.42 -6.18 -7.87
C ILE A 180 7.35 -7.37 -8.10
N TYR A 181 8.65 -7.16 -7.88
CA TYR A 181 9.63 -8.23 -7.87
C TYR A 181 9.51 -9.05 -6.60
N TYR A 182 9.71 -10.35 -6.73
CA TYR A 182 9.78 -11.27 -5.60
C TYR A 182 10.75 -12.41 -5.92
N ARG A 183 11.37 -12.99 -4.89
CA ARG A 183 12.46 -13.94 -5.02
C ARG A 183 13.48 -13.46 -6.06
N ALA A 184 13.86 -12.20 -5.93
CA ALA A 184 14.74 -11.53 -6.87
C ALA A 184 16.08 -11.16 -6.24
N ASP A 185 17.13 -11.17 -7.05
CA ASP A 185 18.38 -10.55 -6.64
C ASP A 185 18.25 -9.01 -6.65
N ALA A 186 19.00 -8.34 -5.80
CA ALA A 186 18.97 -6.89 -5.71
C ALA A 186 20.04 -6.26 -6.62
N ASN A 187 20.18 -6.75 -7.87
CA ASN A 187 21.14 -6.26 -8.86
C ASN A 187 20.47 -5.41 -9.94
N PRO A 188 21.16 -4.46 -10.58
CA PRO A 188 20.63 -3.70 -11.70
C PRO A 188 20.13 -4.59 -12.85
N ALA A 189 20.84 -5.69 -13.15
CA ALA A 189 20.42 -6.75 -14.07
C ALA A 189 19.65 -7.83 -13.32
N ILE A 190 18.51 -7.48 -12.76
CA ILE A 190 17.73 -8.30 -11.84
C ILE A 190 17.39 -9.68 -12.40
N THR A 191 17.44 -10.69 -11.53
CA THR A 191 17.01 -12.08 -11.82
C THR A 191 16.04 -12.51 -10.74
N GLY A 192 14.84 -13.01 -11.12
CA GLY A 192 13.78 -13.40 -10.22
C GLY A 192 12.42 -13.40 -10.90
N TYR A 193 11.35 -13.37 -10.11
CA TYR A 193 10.01 -13.21 -10.62
C TYR A 193 9.57 -11.74 -10.55
N VAL A 194 8.63 -11.39 -11.43
CA VAL A 194 7.90 -10.12 -11.35
C VAL A 194 6.41 -10.35 -11.58
N PHE A 195 5.59 -9.95 -10.62
CA PHE A 195 4.17 -9.70 -10.85
C PHE A 195 4.02 -8.35 -11.51
N GLN A 196 3.20 -8.26 -12.55
CA GLN A 196 2.92 -7.03 -13.29
C GLN A 196 1.43 -6.73 -13.27
N TYR A 197 1.11 -5.54 -12.81
CA TYR A 197 -0.15 -4.85 -13.04
C TYR A 197 -0.01 -4.15 -14.38
N ASP A 198 -0.53 -4.78 -15.45
CA ASP A 198 -0.13 -4.46 -16.82
C ASP A 198 -1.33 -4.09 -17.73
N PRO A 199 -1.86 -2.85 -17.58
CA PRO A 199 -2.84 -2.35 -18.55
C PRO A 199 -2.27 -2.22 -19.97
N GLY A 200 -0.95 -2.02 -20.11
CA GLY A 200 -0.28 -1.94 -21.40
C GLY A 200 -0.36 -3.26 -22.22
N LEU A 201 -0.56 -4.40 -21.56
CA LEU A 201 -0.77 -5.70 -22.17
C LEU A 201 -2.27 -6.06 -22.29
N GLY A 202 -3.14 -5.07 -22.49
CA GLY A 202 -4.57 -5.28 -22.62
C GLY A 202 -5.29 -5.53 -21.29
N ASN A 203 -4.96 -4.78 -20.25
CA ASN A 203 -5.53 -4.85 -18.90
C ASN A 203 -5.42 -6.25 -18.28
N ARG A 204 -4.19 -6.66 -17.96
CA ARG A 204 -3.92 -7.98 -17.42
C ARG A 204 -3.10 -7.92 -16.13
N PHE A 205 -3.29 -8.95 -15.29
CA PHE A 205 -2.35 -9.35 -14.26
C PHE A 205 -1.44 -10.42 -14.82
N VAL A 206 -0.13 -10.23 -14.71
CA VAL A 206 0.85 -11.06 -15.41
C VAL A 206 1.97 -11.46 -14.44
N VAL A 207 2.51 -12.66 -14.57
CA VAL A 207 3.78 -13.04 -13.96
C VAL A 207 4.78 -13.42 -15.03
N ARG A 208 5.98 -12.86 -14.91
CA ARG A 208 7.13 -13.17 -15.76
C ARG A 208 8.31 -13.60 -14.92
N LYS A 209 9.21 -14.37 -15.55
CA LYS A 209 10.58 -14.57 -15.08
C LYS A 209 11.46 -13.49 -15.69
N VAL A 210 12.37 -12.97 -14.91
CA VAL A 210 13.41 -12.05 -15.36
C VAL A 210 14.76 -12.73 -15.15
N VAL A 211 15.62 -12.73 -16.14
CA VAL A 211 16.96 -13.34 -16.06
C VAL A 211 17.98 -12.35 -16.62
N GLY A 212 18.90 -11.91 -15.76
CA GLY A 212 19.93 -10.95 -16.15
C GLY A 212 19.36 -9.62 -16.67
N GLY A 213 18.23 -9.16 -16.11
CA GLY A 213 17.53 -7.94 -16.53
C GLY A 213 16.61 -8.11 -17.74
N VAL A 214 16.55 -9.30 -18.35
CA VAL A 214 15.72 -9.58 -19.53
C VAL A 214 14.45 -10.30 -19.11
N GLU A 215 13.29 -9.69 -19.40
CA GLU A 215 11.98 -10.32 -19.20
C GLU A 215 11.77 -11.48 -20.17
N GLN A 216 11.27 -12.60 -19.62
CA GLN A 216 10.77 -13.71 -20.41
C GLN A 216 9.31 -13.48 -20.78
N ALA A 217 8.79 -14.28 -21.73
CA ALA A 217 7.36 -14.29 -22.05
C ALA A 217 6.52 -14.52 -20.79
N PRO A 218 5.29 -13.98 -20.73
CA PRO A 218 4.36 -14.27 -19.63
C PRO A 218 4.15 -15.77 -19.48
N PHE A 219 4.35 -16.32 -18.27
CA PHE A 219 4.01 -17.73 -18.03
C PHE A 219 2.72 -17.89 -17.21
N GLN A 220 2.29 -16.81 -16.55
CA GLN A 220 0.96 -16.70 -15.93
C GLN A 220 0.34 -15.37 -16.33
N SER A 221 -0.94 -15.39 -16.73
CA SER A 221 -1.61 -14.17 -17.16
C SER A 221 -3.13 -14.32 -17.10
N VAL A 222 -3.81 -13.39 -16.44
CA VAL A 222 -5.28 -13.32 -16.39
C VAL A 222 -5.75 -11.90 -16.73
N PRO A 223 -6.90 -11.74 -17.39
CA PRO A 223 -7.47 -10.42 -17.62
C PRO A 223 -7.90 -9.79 -16.30
N MET A 224 -7.82 -8.47 -16.19
CA MET A 224 -8.46 -7.73 -15.11
C MET A 224 -9.98 -7.90 -15.19
N PRO A 225 -10.71 -7.93 -14.07
CA PRO A 225 -12.16 -8.12 -14.06
C PRO A 225 -12.88 -7.01 -14.84
N PRO A 226 -14.04 -7.28 -15.44
CA PRO A 226 -14.88 -6.25 -16.05
C PRO A 226 -15.22 -5.15 -15.02
N GLY A 227 -15.08 -3.89 -15.43
CA GLY A 227 -15.33 -2.72 -14.56
C GLY A 227 -14.21 -2.41 -13.59
N PHE A 228 -13.07 -3.11 -13.64
CA PHE A 228 -11.93 -2.82 -12.80
C PHE A 228 -11.35 -1.43 -13.10
N THR A 229 -11.21 -0.60 -12.05
CA THR A 229 -10.68 0.76 -12.19
C THR A 229 -9.17 0.73 -12.23
N VAL A 230 -8.58 0.86 -13.41
CA VAL A 230 -7.14 0.66 -13.64
C VAL A 230 -6.29 1.83 -13.14
N TYR A 231 -6.74 3.08 -13.32
CA TYR A 231 -5.95 4.27 -13.04
C TYR A 231 -6.54 5.09 -11.90
N ASN A 232 -5.67 5.78 -11.16
CA ASN A 232 -6.01 6.72 -10.07
C ASN A 232 -6.85 6.09 -8.94
N GLN A 233 -6.85 4.77 -8.85
CA GLN A 233 -7.44 3.98 -7.76
C GLN A 233 -6.33 3.26 -7.02
N SER A 234 -6.37 3.30 -5.68
CA SER A 234 -5.49 2.48 -4.85
C SER A 234 -5.98 1.05 -4.85
N HIS A 235 -5.07 0.11 -5.10
CA HIS A 235 -5.30 -1.32 -5.01
C HIS A 235 -4.34 -1.95 -4.01
N ASP A 236 -4.85 -2.83 -3.18
CA ASP A 236 -4.05 -3.61 -2.24
C ASP A 236 -3.56 -4.87 -2.94
N ILE A 237 -2.23 -4.99 -3.05
CA ILE A 237 -1.57 -6.11 -3.70
C ILE A 237 -0.90 -6.98 -2.64
N SER A 238 -1.14 -8.29 -2.71
CA SER A 238 -0.42 -9.31 -1.93
C SER A 238 0.23 -10.30 -2.87
N VAL A 239 1.53 -10.56 -2.66
CA VAL A 239 2.31 -11.60 -3.33
C VAL A 239 2.87 -12.53 -2.25
N ALA A 240 2.24 -13.69 -2.06
CA ALA A 240 2.64 -14.68 -1.09
C ALA A 240 3.39 -15.82 -1.78
N VAL A 241 4.57 -16.18 -1.26
CA VAL A 241 5.38 -17.30 -1.74
C VAL A 241 5.68 -18.24 -0.59
N GLN A 242 5.42 -19.54 -0.79
CA GLN A 242 5.70 -20.59 0.18
C GLN A 242 6.08 -21.89 -0.55
N GLY A 243 7.29 -22.39 -0.32
CA GLY A 243 7.86 -23.48 -1.10
C GLY A 243 7.88 -23.13 -2.60
N ASP A 244 7.22 -23.94 -3.44
CA ASP A 244 7.07 -23.71 -4.88
C ASP A 244 5.79 -22.95 -5.26
N ARG A 245 4.87 -22.69 -4.28
CA ARG A 245 3.59 -22.05 -4.55
C ARG A 245 3.68 -20.52 -4.43
N THR A 246 3.08 -19.85 -5.41
CA THR A 246 2.86 -18.39 -5.39
C THR A 246 1.37 -18.11 -5.48
N VAL A 247 0.85 -17.29 -4.54
CA VAL A 247 -0.53 -16.79 -4.56
C VAL A 247 -0.49 -15.27 -4.63
N ILE A 248 -1.17 -14.71 -5.61
CA ILE A 248 -1.24 -13.26 -5.80
C ILE A 248 -2.69 -12.81 -5.64
N LYS A 249 -2.89 -11.79 -4.83
CA LYS A 249 -4.19 -11.17 -4.59
C LYS A 249 -4.14 -9.69 -4.98
N VAL A 250 -5.26 -9.21 -5.51
CA VAL A 250 -5.55 -7.79 -5.73
C VAL A 250 -6.88 -7.49 -5.05
N ASP A 251 -6.91 -6.48 -4.18
CA ASP A 251 -8.07 -6.13 -3.36
C ASP A 251 -8.68 -7.34 -2.64
N ASN A 252 -7.78 -8.13 -2.03
CA ASN A 252 -8.11 -9.37 -1.30
C ASN A 252 -8.72 -10.51 -2.16
N GLN A 253 -8.82 -10.34 -3.48
CA GLN A 253 -9.27 -11.38 -4.42
C GLN A 253 -8.07 -12.09 -5.00
N THR A 254 -8.03 -13.43 -4.94
CA THR A 254 -6.99 -14.24 -5.59
C THR A 254 -7.11 -14.09 -7.09
N VAL A 255 -6.07 -13.51 -7.72
CA VAL A 255 -6.00 -13.33 -9.17
C VAL A 255 -5.11 -14.37 -9.84
N LEU A 256 -4.07 -14.84 -9.15
CA LEU A 256 -3.17 -15.89 -9.64
C LEU A 256 -2.80 -16.84 -8.50
N ASP A 257 -2.76 -18.14 -8.77
CA ASP A 257 -2.34 -19.20 -7.87
C ASP A 257 -1.65 -20.28 -8.70
N PHE A 258 -0.36 -20.48 -8.51
CA PHE A 258 0.44 -21.38 -9.35
C PHE A 258 1.65 -21.92 -8.59
N ARG A 259 2.34 -22.89 -9.21
CA ARG A 259 3.60 -23.46 -8.71
C ARG A 259 4.72 -23.26 -9.70
N ASP A 260 5.87 -22.86 -9.21
CA ASP A 260 7.13 -22.77 -9.95
C ASP A 260 8.31 -22.66 -8.94
N ASP A 261 9.35 -23.43 -9.15
CA ASP A 261 10.51 -23.57 -8.26
C ASP A 261 11.81 -22.99 -8.86
N ARG A 262 11.72 -22.24 -9.97
CA ARG A 262 12.89 -21.69 -10.67
C ARG A 262 13.75 -20.80 -9.79
N PHE A 263 13.11 -19.97 -8.97
CA PHE A 263 13.78 -19.10 -7.99
C PHE A 263 13.17 -19.39 -6.62
N THR A 264 14.01 -19.81 -5.68
CA THR A 264 13.57 -20.30 -4.36
C THR A 264 13.79 -19.29 -3.24
N SER A 265 14.63 -18.27 -3.48
CA SER A 265 14.90 -17.20 -2.52
C SER A 265 15.13 -15.88 -3.23
N GLY A 266 15.08 -14.79 -2.48
CA GLY A 266 15.38 -13.46 -2.99
C GLY A 266 14.56 -12.37 -2.31
N SER A 267 14.99 -11.13 -2.53
CA SER A 267 14.36 -9.89 -2.05
C SER A 267 13.09 -9.54 -2.82
N GLY A 268 12.43 -8.48 -2.35
CA GLY A 268 11.36 -7.80 -3.07
C GLY A 268 11.86 -6.57 -3.83
N GLY A 269 10.97 -5.99 -4.63
CA GLY A 269 11.26 -4.73 -5.33
C GLY A 269 10.07 -4.20 -6.11
N PHE A 270 10.21 -2.96 -6.59
CA PHE A 270 9.24 -2.37 -7.50
C PHE A 270 9.88 -1.97 -8.82
N ARG A 271 9.06 -1.99 -9.86
CA ARG A 271 9.42 -1.44 -11.17
C ARG A 271 8.26 -0.67 -11.80
N THR A 272 8.61 0.22 -12.71
CA THR A 272 7.66 0.86 -13.63
C THR A 272 8.30 0.95 -15.01
N TRP A 273 7.48 0.97 -16.06
CA TRP A 273 7.94 1.06 -17.45
C TRP A 273 6.97 1.89 -18.29
N GLY A 274 7.35 2.22 -19.55
CA GLY A 274 6.45 2.83 -20.53
C GLY A 274 5.87 4.16 -20.07
N GLN A 275 6.70 5.05 -19.49
CA GLN A 275 6.31 6.36 -18.97
C GLN A 275 5.26 6.29 -17.83
N SER A 276 5.23 5.16 -17.12
CA SER A 276 4.31 4.99 -15.99
C SER A 276 4.67 5.90 -14.82
N ALA A 277 3.62 6.44 -14.18
CA ALA A 277 3.69 7.03 -12.85
C ALA A 277 2.90 6.13 -11.89
N ALA A 278 3.60 5.59 -10.93
CA ALA A 278 3.03 4.77 -9.87
C ALA A 278 3.46 5.26 -8.49
N SER A 279 2.60 5.03 -7.52
CA SER A 279 2.83 5.33 -6.11
C SER A 279 2.62 4.06 -5.30
N PHE A 280 3.51 3.78 -4.35
CA PHE A 280 3.47 2.63 -3.46
C PHE A 280 3.43 3.11 -2.02
N ASP A 281 2.58 2.49 -1.20
CA ASP A 281 2.41 2.81 0.21
C ASP A 281 2.17 1.54 1.03
N ASN A 282 2.29 1.64 2.36
CA ASN A 282 1.98 0.56 3.30
C ASN A 282 2.70 -0.76 3.00
N LEU A 283 4.00 -0.71 2.66
CA LEU A 283 4.79 -1.91 2.37
C LEU A 283 5.04 -2.73 3.63
N ASN A 284 4.64 -4.00 3.57
CA ASN A 284 4.94 -5.01 4.56
C ASN A 284 5.44 -6.29 3.90
N VAL A 285 6.46 -6.89 4.47
CA VAL A 285 6.91 -8.23 4.13
C VAL A 285 6.85 -9.10 5.38
N LEU A 286 6.07 -10.15 5.32
CA LEU A 286 5.77 -11.04 6.44
C LEU A 286 6.35 -12.42 6.14
N GLN A 287 6.95 -13.08 7.13
CA GLN A 287 7.39 -14.46 7.01
C GLN A 287 6.17 -15.39 6.92
N LYS A 288 6.27 -16.46 6.08
CA LYS A 288 5.24 -17.49 5.91
C LYS A 288 5.73 -18.85 6.38
#